data_ac8def6be59de9d223ed9cd00d18db2e
#
_entry.id   ac8def6be59de9d223ed9cd00d18db2e
#
_cell.length_a   1.000
_cell.length_b   1.000
_cell.length_c   1.000
_cell.angle_alpha   90.00
_cell.angle_beta   90.00
_cell.angle_gamma   90.00
#
_symmetry.space_group_name_H-M   'P 1'
#
loop_
_entity.id
_entity.type
_entity.pdbx_description
1 polymer ?
#
loop_
_entity_poly.entity_id
_entity_poly.type
_entity_poly.pdbx_seq_one_letter_code
_entity_poly.pdbx_strand_id
1 'polypeptide(L)'
;MTFVSGIPLYNVWFGHRLKDTSPGTTHLCRIRALESIASAMVQLDKISFQTCGRLLFGSDGNPSGIENMRQVDHKAMLDRWFIHEDPEDDPIYIEYAASNNPKAYYTHMLDVHYEQNSVPKGLAVLLRQLISWISEPSQIDLFVLAHPEFDIQNFIVSEDGKLQGIIDWDEVATVPRSLGNERYPGWLTQDWDPAMYGYKESMEHGVEPEGV
;
A
#
# COMPACT_ATOMS: atom_id res chain seq x y z
N MET A 1 -8.82 -20.42 6.46
CA MET A 1 -8.87 -19.26 5.54
C MET A 1 -10.33 -19.02 5.20
N THR A 2 -10.85 -17.82 5.39
CA THR A 2 -12.25 -17.50 5.09
C THR A 2 -12.33 -17.02 3.64
N PHE A 3 -13.20 -17.62 2.84
CA PHE A 3 -13.40 -17.20 1.45
C PHE A 3 -14.17 -15.88 1.40
N VAL A 4 -13.64 -14.88 0.68
CA VAL A 4 -14.31 -13.62 0.40
C VAL A 4 -14.98 -13.72 -0.97
N SER A 5 -16.32 -13.69 -0.99
CA SER A 5 -17.09 -13.75 -2.24
C SER A 5 -17.09 -12.39 -2.93
N GLY A 6 -16.85 -12.36 -4.24
CA GLY A 6 -16.84 -11.13 -5.04
C GLY A 6 -15.91 -11.23 -6.24
N ILE A 7 -15.61 -10.08 -6.80
CA ILE A 7 -14.68 -9.92 -7.92
C ILE A 7 -13.62 -8.87 -7.57
N PRO A 8 -12.39 -8.97 -8.09
CA PRO A 8 -11.38 -7.93 -7.89
C PRO A 8 -11.88 -6.56 -8.37
N LEU A 9 -11.63 -5.52 -7.59
CA LEU A 9 -12.01 -4.15 -7.92
C LEU A 9 -11.47 -3.72 -9.30
N TYR A 10 -10.28 -4.17 -9.67
CA TYR A 10 -9.69 -3.96 -10.99
C TYR A 10 -10.70 -4.25 -12.12
N ASN A 11 -11.43 -5.37 -12.04
CA ASN A 11 -12.40 -5.74 -13.07
C ASN A 11 -13.61 -4.79 -13.13
N VAL A 12 -14.05 -4.27 -12.00
CA VAL A 12 -15.15 -3.30 -11.92
C VAL A 12 -14.66 -1.92 -12.37
N TRP A 13 -13.47 -1.53 -11.93
CA TRP A 13 -12.88 -0.22 -12.21
C TRP A 13 -12.71 0.03 -13.69
N PHE A 14 -12.25 -0.98 -14.41
CA PHE A 14 -12.05 -0.91 -15.87
C PHE A 14 -13.22 -1.46 -16.68
N GLY A 15 -14.30 -1.87 -16.05
CA GLY A 15 -15.49 -2.37 -16.73
C GLY A 15 -15.34 -3.75 -17.38
N HIS A 16 -14.28 -4.51 -17.06
CA HIS A 16 -13.98 -5.77 -17.73
C HIS A 16 -14.99 -6.91 -17.47
N ARG A 17 -15.70 -6.87 -16.34
CA ARG A 17 -16.66 -7.92 -15.92
C ARG A 17 -18.01 -7.37 -15.47
N LEU A 18 -18.34 -6.16 -15.82
CA LEU A 18 -19.68 -5.62 -15.57
C LEU A 18 -20.64 -6.14 -16.62
N LYS A 19 -21.86 -6.51 -16.19
CA LYS A 19 -22.97 -6.88 -17.12
C LYS A 19 -23.42 -5.69 -17.96
N ASP A 20 -23.39 -4.51 -17.36
CA ASP A 20 -23.63 -3.23 -18.01
C ASP A 20 -22.37 -2.39 -17.92
N THR A 21 -21.71 -2.19 -19.05
CA THR A 21 -20.48 -1.40 -19.19
C THR A 21 -20.76 0.03 -19.60
N SER A 22 -22.00 0.51 -19.44
CA SER A 22 -22.30 1.91 -19.71
C SER A 22 -21.44 2.83 -18.83
N PRO A 23 -20.98 3.98 -19.34
CA PRO A 23 -20.15 4.90 -18.57
C PRO A 23 -20.79 5.30 -17.24
N GLY A 24 -22.12 5.49 -17.21
CA GLY A 24 -22.85 5.83 -15.99
C GLY A 24 -22.82 4.72 -14.94
N THR A 25 -23.02 3.47 -15.33
CA THR A 25 -22.96 2.33 -14.42
C THR A 25 -21.55 2.13 -13.87
N THR A 26 -20.54 2.16 -14.73
CA THR A 26 -19.14 2.05 -14.30
C THR A 26 -18.77 3.16 -13.32
N HIS A 27 -19.18 4.40 -13.59
CA HIS A 27 -18.92 5.52 -12.68
C HIS A 27 -19.58 5.32 -11.30
N LEU A 28 -20.82 4.89 -11.26
CA LEU A 28 -21.51 4.60 -9.99
C LEU A 28 -20.85 3.48 -9.21
N CYS A 29 -20.38 2.42 -9.88
CA CYS A 29 -19.63 1.34 -9.23
C CYS A 29 -18.32 1.85 -8.62
N ARG A 30 -17.60 2.72 -9.32
CA ARG A 30 -16.37 3.36 -8.81
C ARG A 30 -16.63 4.20 -7.57
N ILE A 31 -17.67 5.03 -7.57
CA ILE A 31 -18.06 5.83 -6.39
C ILE A 31 -18.37 4.93 -5.21
N ARG A 32 -19.18 3.90 -5.38
CA ARG A 32 -19.52 2.96 -4.30
C ARG A 32 -18.30 2.21 -3.75
N ALA A 33 -17.37 1.83 -4.64
CA ALA A 33 -16.12 1.21 -4.23
C ALA A 33 -15.31 2.16 -3.34
N LEU A 34 -15.10 3.39 -3.78
CA LEU A 34 -14.34 4.39 -3.00
C LEU A 34 -15.00 4.69 -1.65
N GLU A 35 -16.31 4.88 -1.61
CA GLU A 35 -17.05 5.12 -0.35
C GLU A 35 -16.92 3.95 0.62
N SER A 36 -17.05 2.72 0.12
CA SER A 36 -16.97 1.53 0.96
C SER A 36 -15.53 1.23 1.41
N ILE A 37 -14.53 1.48 0.58
CA ILE A 37 -13.11 1.39 0.94
C ILE A 37 -12.78 2.44 2.01
N ALA A 38 -13.16 3.70 1.79
CA ALA A 38 -12.95 4.76 2.77
C ALA A 38 -13.60 4.41 4.13
N SER A 39 -14.81 3.86 4.10
CA SER A 39 -15.49 3.40 5.32
C SER A 39 -14.73 2.29 6.03
N ALA A 40 -14.12 1.36 5.29
CA ALA A 40 -13.28 0.30 5.85
C ALA A 40 -11.99 0.88 6.46
N MET A 41 -11.34 1.82 5.77
CA MET A 41 -10.13 2.49 6.27
C MET A 41 -10.39 3.23 7.58
N VAL A 42 -11.53 3.91 7.70
CA VAL A 42 -11.95 4.55 8.98
C VAL A 42 -12.15 3.52 10.10
N GLN A 43 -12.54 2.27 9.80
CA GLN A 43 -12.60 1.23 10.83
C GLN A 43 -11.19 0.79 11.26
N LEU A 44 -10.25 0.67 10.34
CA LEU A 44 -8.85 0.35 10.65
C LEU A 44 -8.18 1.44 11.50
N ASP A 45 -8.59 2.69 11.35
CA ASP A 45 -8.10 3.81 12.16
C ASP A 45 -8.33 3.65 13.66
N LYS A 46 -9.30 2.84 14.06
CA LYS A 46 -9.57 2.53 15.47
C LYS A 46 -8.54 1.61 16.11
N ILE A 47 -7.68 1.00 15.31
CA ILE A 47 -6.64 0.06 15.75
C ILE A 47 -5.31 0.80 15.71
N SER A 48 -4.80 1.18 16.88
CA SER A 48 -3.55 1.92 17.00
C SER A 48 -2.51 1.19 17.83
N PHE A 49 -1.26 1.55 17.62
CA PHE A 49 -0.10 0.93 18.23
C PHE A 49 0.89 1.98 18.72
N GLN A 50 1.74 1.60 19.69
CA GLN A 50 2.78 2.47 20.23
C GLN A 50 4.13 2.27 19.54
N THR A 51 4.24 1.27 18.69
CA THR A 51 5.52 0.87 18.07
C THR A 51 5.28 0.49 16.61
N CYS A 52 6.16 0.89 15.71
CA CYS A 52 6.18 0.36 14.35
C CYS A 52 6.88 -1.00 14.33
N GLY A 53 6.43 -1.85 13.45
CA GLY A 53 7.03 -3.17 13.28
C GLY A 53 6.10 -4.12 12.53
N ARG A 54 6.59 -5.32 12.27
CA ARG A 54 5.77 -6.38 11.69
C ARG A 54 4.86 -6.97 12.76
N LEU A 55 3.59 -7.13 12.41
CA LEU A 55 2.61 -7.71 13.33
C LEU A 55 2.74 -9.23 13.34
N LEU A 56 2.89 -9.79 14.54
CA LEU A 56 2.91 -11.22 14.76
C LEU A 56 1.53 -11.72 15.12
N PHE A 57 1.20 -12.92 14.64
CA PHE A 57 -0.03 -13.61 14.98
C PHE A 57 0.28 -14.91 15.74
N GLY A 58 -0.49 -15.18 16.76
CA GLY A 58 -0.44 -16.44 17.47
C GLY A 58 -1.08 -17.58 16.68
N SER A 59 -0.95 -18.79 17.17
CA SER A 59 -1.57 -19.98 16.58
C SER A 59 -3.10 -19.93 16.53
N ASP A 60 -3.69 -19.06 17.31
CA ASP A 60 -5.14 -18.76 17.36
C ASP A 60 -5.57 -17.69 16.33
N GLY A 61 -4.62 -17.14 15.55
CA GLY A 61 -4.84 -16.07 14.58
C GLY A 61 -5.01 -14.69 15.19
N ASN A 62 -4.80 -14.53 16.50
CA ASN A 62 -4.85 -13.21 17.13
C ASN A 62 -3.47 -12.54 17.13
N PRO A 63 -3.42 -11.19 17.10
CA PRO A 63 -2.17 -10.46 17.24
C PRO A 63 -1.48 -10.84 18.56
N SER A 64 -0.22 -11.25 18.49
CA SER A 64 0.59 -11.70 19.62
C SER A 64 1.72 -10.77 20.00
N GLY A 65 2.10 -9.85 19.08
CA GLY A 65 3.17 -8.90 19.32
C GLY A 65 3.57 -8.13 18.07
N ILE A 66 4.58 -7.29 18.25
CA ILE A 66 5.23 -6.55 17.17
C ILE A 66 6.71 -6.89 17.23
N GLU A 67 7.28 -7.26 16.09
CA GLU A 67 8.73 -7.53 15.97
C GLU A 67 9.38 -6.52 15.00
N ASN A 68 10.67 -6.75 14.73
CA ASN A 68 11.43 -5.94 13.80
C ASN A 68 10.71 -5.79 12.46
N MET A 69 10.81 -4.61 11.88
CA MET A 69 10.43 -4.41 10.49
C MET A 69 11.36 -5.21 9.59
N ARG A 70 10.83 -5.72 8.50
CA ARG A 70 11.66 -6.29 7.43
C ARG A 70 11.18 -5.80 6.07
N GLN A 71 12.12 -5.68 5.16
CA GLN A 71 11.87 -5.29 3.78
C GLN A 71 12.68 -6.19 2.87
N VAL A 72 12.12 -6.55 1.72
CA VAL A 72 12.85 -7.34 0.72
C VAL A 72 14.05 -6.53 0.21
N ASP A 73 15.24 -7.12 0.27
CA ASP A 73 16.45 -6.57 -0.34
C ASP A 73 16.48 -6.91 -1.82
N HIS A 74 15.80 -6.10 -2.62
CA HIS A 74 15.75 -6.30 -4.07
C HIS A 74 17.15 -6.29 -4.71
N LYS A 75 18.09 -5.51 -4.16
CA LYS A 75 19.46 -5.50 -4.68
C LYS A 75 20.14 -6.83 -4.42
N ALA A 76 20.09 -7.35 -3.21
CA ALA A 76 20.67 -8.66 -2.88
C ALA A 76 20.01 -9.79 -3.67
N MET A 77 18.68 -9.71 -3.90
CA MET A 77 17.96 -10.65 -4.76
C MET A 77 18.48 -10.61 -6.20
N LEU A 78 18.60 -9.41 -6.78
CA LEU A 78 19.13 -9.24 -8.14
C LEU A 78 20.59 -9.68 -8.24
N ASP A 79 21.42 -9.34 -7.25
CA ASP A 79 22.82 -9.78 -7.18
C ASP A 79 22.91 -11.32 -7.12
N ARG A 80 22.05 -11.99 -6.34
CA ARG A 80 21.98 -13.44 -6.27
C ARG A 80 21.65 -14.05 -7.64
N TRP A 81 20.62 -13.56 -8.32
CA TRP A 81 20.18 -14.12 -9.60
C TRP A 81 21.16 -13.84 -10.75
N PHE A 82 21.65 -12.59 -10.85
CA PHE A 82 22.39 -12.15 -12.04
C PHE A 82 23.91 -12.13 -11.87
N ILE A 83 24.43 -12.04 -10.66
CA ILE A 83 25.87 -12.04 -10.39
C ILE A 83 26.32 -13.41 -9.89
N HIS A 84 25.54 -14.03 -9.00
CA HIS A 84 25.89 -15.32 -8.42
C HIS A 84 25.28 -16.50 -9.18
N GLU A 85 24.42 -16.25 -10.16
CA GLU A 85 23.72 -17.25 -10.97
C GLU A 85 22.98 -18.30 -10.12
N ASP A 86 22.51 -17.89 -8.94
CA ASP A 86 21.78 -18.74 -8.02
C ASP A 86 20.26 -18.54 -8.24
N PRO A 87 19.53 -19.56 -8.72
CA PRO A 87 18.11 -19.47 -9.05
C PRO A 87 17.17 -19.52 -7.83
N GLU A 88 17.69 -19.50 -6.61
CA GLU A 88 16.87 -19.53 -5.41
C GLU A 88 15.99 -18.27 -5.30
N ASP A 89 14.70 -18.48 -5.06
CA ASP A 89 13.69 -17.40 -5.02
C ASP A 89 13.33 -16.96 -3.61
N ASP A 90 13.87 -17.59 -2.56
CA ASP A 90 13.58 -17.22 -1.18
C ASP A 90 13.95 -15.75 -0.92
N PRO A 91 13.04 -14.92 -0.40
CA PRO A 91 13.29 -13.52 -0.19
C PRO A 91 14.47 -13.26 0.76
N ILE A 92 15.36 -12.36 0.34
CA ILE A 92 16.41 -11.83 1.22
C ILE A 92 15.85 -10.58 1.87
N TYR A 93 15.96 -10.47 3.19
CA TYR A 93 15.40 -9.34 3.93
C TYR A 93 16.48 -8.48 4.57
N ILE A 94 16.23 -7.17 4.55
CA ILE A 94 16.87 -6.23 5.47
C ILE A 94 15.95 -6.08 6.67
N GLU A 95 16.49 -6.29 7.86
CA GLU A 95 15.76 -6.09 9.12
C GLU A 95 16.23 -4.83 9.82
N TYR A 96 15.29 -4.16 10.47
CA TYR A 96 15.57 -3.01 11.32
C TYR A 96 14.66 -2.97 12.54
N ALA A 97 15.21 -2.45 13.63
CA ALA A 97 14.55 -2.47 14.92
C ALA A 97 13.19 -1.78 14.90
N ALA A 98 12.23 -2.39 15.55
CA ALA A 98 10.97 -1.75 15.88
C ALA A 98 11.24 -0.44 16.64
N SER A 99 10.47 0.60 16.36
CA SER A 99 10.66 1.93 16.95
C SER A 99 9.34 2.50 17.44
N ASN A 100 9.38 3.23 18.54
CA ASN A 100 8.27 4.02 19.05
C ASN A 100 8.32 5.50 18.60
N ASN A 101 9.23 5.83 17.69
CA ASN A 101 9.41 7.18 17.19
C ASN A 101 9.20 7.24 15.68
N PRO A 102 8.17 7.94 15.17
CA PRO A 102 7.92 8.10 13.76
C PRO A 102 9.08 8.73 12.97
N LYS A 103 9.84 9.68 13.56
CA LYS A 103 11.01 10.26 12.89
C LYS A 103 12.11 9.22 12.67
N ALA A 104 12.34 8.36 13.66
CA ALA A 104 13.29 7.27 13.52
C ALA A 104 12.89 6.33 12.38
N TYR A 105 11.59 6.02 12.26
CA TYR A 105 11.07 5.25 11.14
C TYR A 105 11.38 5.90 9.79
N TYR A 106 11.02 7.19 9.60
CA TYR A 106 11.27 7.88 8.33
C TYR A 106 12.76 8.02 8.01
N THR A 107 13.59 8.27 9.03
CA THR A 107 15.04 8.38 8.84
C THR A 107 15.60 7.04 8.35
N HIS A 108 15.19 5.95 8.98
CA HIS A 108 15.64 4.62 8.61
C HIS A 108 15.19 4.26 7.17
N MET A 109 13.93 4.49 6.83
CA MET A 109 13.42 4.26 5.47
C MET A 109 14.20 5.07 4.43
N LEU A 110 14.54 6.31 4.74
CA LEU A 110 15.37 7.12 3.86
C LEU A 110 16.78 6.53 3.69
N ASP A 111 17.40 6.05 4.77
CA ASP A 111 18.75 5.48 4.73
C ASP A 111 18.77 4.21 3.88
N VAL A 112 17.80 3.33 4.06
CA VAL A 112 17.66 2.10 3.26
C VAL A 112 17.47 2.43 1.77
N HIS A 113 16.55 3.34 1.45
CA HIS A 113 16.31 3.74 0.06
C HIS A 113 17.49 4.46 -0.57
N TYR A 114 18.22 5.28 0.22
CA TYR A 114 19.41 5.95 -0.27
C TYR A 114 20.51 4.97 -0.67
N GLU A 115 20.74 3.95 0.15
CA GLU A 115 21.76 2.92 -0.13
C GLU A 115 21.40 2.07 -1.34
N GLN A 116 20.12 1.69 -1.46
CA GLN A 116 19.66 0.80 -2.54
C GLN A 116 19.46 1.50 -3.89
N ASN A 117 18.93 2.72 -3.90
CA ASN A 117 18.42 3.36 -5.12
C ASN A 117 19.24 4.57 -5.58
N SER A 118 20.41 4.82 -5.03
CA SER A 118 21.29 5.95 -5.44
C SER A 118 20.59 7.31 -5.43
N VAL A 119 19.71 7.55 -4.46
CA VAL A 119 19.05 8.85 -4.28
C VAL A 119 20.11 9.96 -4.26
N PRO A 120 20.00 11.01 -5.07
CA PRO A 120 20.99 12.07 -5.09
C PRO A 120 21.24 12.62 -3.68
N LYS A 121 22.50 12.79 -3.29
CA LYS A 121 22.90 13.25 -1.95
C LYS A 121 22.16 14.50 -1.51
N GLY A 122 21.96 15.46 -2.42
CA GLY A 122 21.21 16.68 -2.14
C GLY A 122 19.76 16.42 -1.74
N LEU A 123 19.09 15.49 -2.42
CA LEU A 123 17.72 15.11 -2.08
C LEU A 123 17.64 14.43 -0.72
N ALA A 124 18.59 13.54 -0.40
CA ALA A 124 18.64 12.89 0.91
C ALA A 124 18.82 13.92 2.05
N VAL A 125 19.67 14.92 1.86
CA VAL A 125 19.83 16.01 2.83
C VAL A 125 18.54 16.80 3.01
N LEU A 126 17.86 17.14 1.90
CA LEU A 126 16.58 17.86 1.94
C LEU A 126 15.50 17.02 2.67
N LEU A 127 15.39 15.75 2.36
CA LEU A 127 14.42 14.86 3.01
C LEU A 127 14.69 14.72 4.51
N ARG A 128 15.96 14.59 4.93
CA ARG A 128 16.32 14.59 6.37
C ARG A 128 15.92 15.91 7.05
N GLN A 129 16.11 17.04 6.36
CA GLN A 129 15.64 18.33 6.86
C GLN A 129 14.12 18.34 7.05
N LEU A 130 13.36 17.86 6.07
CA LEU A 130 11.90 17.77 6.17
C LEU A 130 11.46 16.84 7.32
N ILE A 131 12.11 15.69 7.49
CA ILE A 131 11.87 14.78 8.61
C ILE A 131 12.11 15.49 9.94
N SER A 132 13.16 16.31 10.04
CA SER A 132 13.45 17.06 11.27
C SER A 132 12.34 18.05 11.66
N TRP A 133 11.59 18.56 10.69
CA TRP A 133 10.47 19.49 10.89
C TRP A 133 9.15 18.80 11.24
N ILE A 134 9.04 17.49 11.09
CA ILE A 134 7.86 16.77 11.54
C ILE A 134 7.72 17.01 13.05
N SER A 135 6.56 17.51 13.45
CA SER A 135 6.26 17.72 14.86
C SER A 135 6.32 16.39 15.63
N GLU A 136 6.80 16.42 16.87
CA GLU A 136 6.66 15.26 17.73
C GLU A 136 5.16 15.01 17.95
N PRO A 137 4.65 13.85 17.54
CA PRO A 137 3.23 13.55 17.73
C PRO A 137 2.91 13.48 19.23
N SER A 138 1.68 13.82 19.58
CA SER A 138 1.17 13.50 20.92
C SER A 138 1.33 11.99 21.14
N GLN A 139 1.74 11.55 22.32
CA GLN A 139 2.11 10.16 22.64
C GLN A 139 0.98 9.12 22.48
N ILE A 140 -0.13 9.49 21.88
CA ILE A 140 -1.31 8.66 21.71
C ILE A 140 -1.47 8.35 20.22
N ASP A 141 -1.62 7.08 19.88
CA ASP A 141 -1.95 6.59 18.54
C ASP A 141 -0.94 6.92 17.44
N LEU A 142 0.34 6.66 17.72
CA LEU A 142 1.45 7.00 16.82
C LEU A 142 1.47 6.17 15.53
N PHE A 143 1.07 4.91 15.62
CA PHE A 143 1.18 3.93 14.54
C PHE A 143 -0.15 3.24 14.30
N VAL A 144 -0.40 2.91 13.05
CA VAL A 144 -1.60 2.23 12.58
C VAL A 144 -1.22 1.08 11.65
N LEU A 145 -2.17 0.21 11.37
CA LEU A 145 -1.96 -0.86 10.39
C LEU A 145 -1.74 -0.28 9.00
N ALA A 146 -0.76 -0.84 8.31
CA ALA A 146 -0.58 -0.63 6.88
C ALA A 146 -0.76 -1.95 6.14
N HIS A 147 -1.57 -1.93 5.11
CA HIS A 147 -1.62 -3.01 4.15
C HIS A 147 -0.33 -2.94 3.31
N PRO A 148 0.42 -4.04 3.16
CA PRO A 148 1.70 -4.02 2.44
C PRO A 148 1.53 -3.58 0.98
N GLU A 149 0.52 -4.10 0.32
CA GLU A 149 0.19 -3.79 -1.07
C GLU A 149 -1.24 -3.24 -1.18
N PHE A 150 -1.42 -1.98 -0.81
CA PHE A 150 -2.72 -1.31 -0.85
C PHE A 150 -3.05 -0.88 -2.30
N ASP A 151 -3.29 -1.88 -3.16
CA ASP A 151 -3.53 -1.70 -4.58
C ASP A 151 -4.89 -2.29 -5.01
N ILE A 152 -5.37 -1.85 -6.16
CA ILE A 152 -6.68 -2.14 -6.73
C ILE A 152 -7.00 -3.64 -6.86
N GLN A 153 -5.98 -4.47 -7.03
CA GLN A 153 -6.13 -5.92 -7.16
C GLN A 153 -6.52 -6.60 -5.84
N ASN A 154 -6.17 -5.99 -4.70
CA ASN A 154 -6.36 -6.56 -3.36
C ASN A 154 -7.70 -6.19 -2.73
N PHE A 155 -8.56 -5.48 -3.45
CA PHE A 155 -9.93 -5.20 -3.04
C PHE A 155 -10.90 -6.11 -3.75
N ILE A 156 -11.66 -6.87 -2.97
CA ILE A 156 -12.77 -7.69 -3.48
C ILE A 156 -14.06 -6.92 -3.31
N VAL A 157 -14.82 -6.76 -4.39
CA VAL A 157 -16.09 -6.02 -4.42
C VAL A 157 -17.22 -6.88 -5.01
N SER A 158 -18.44 -6.48 -4.72
CA SER A 158 -19.64 -7.03 -5.38
C SER A 158 -19.78 -6.47 -6.81
N GLU A 159 -20.66 -7.07 -7.63
CA GLU A 159 -20.92 -6.61 -9.01
C GLU A 159 -21.33 -5.11 -9.08
N ASP A 160 -21.93 -4.58 -8.03
CA ASP A 160 -22.32 -3.16 -7.95
C ASP A 160 -21.25 -2.25 -7.34
N GLY A 161 -20.04 -2.77 -7.09
CA GLY A 161 -18.87 -2.03 -6.64
C GLY A 161 -18.68 -1.94 -5.12
N LYS A 162 -19.57 -2.50 -4.29
CA LYS A 162 -19.44 -2.41 -2.83
C LYS A 162 -18.34 -3.35 -2.32
N LEU A 163 -17.43 -2.86 -1.48
CA LEU A 163 -16.37 -3.63 -0.86
C LEU A 163 -16.92 -4.83 -0.07
N GLN A 164 -16.33 -6.00 -0.32
CA GLN A 164 -16.59 -7.26 0.37
C GLN A 164 -15.43 -7.64 1.30
N GLY A 165 -14.21 -7.27 0.93
CA GLY A 165 -13.03 -7.50 1.74
C GLY A 165 -11.76 -6.97 1.08
N ILE A 166 -10.75 -6.84 1.91
CA ILE A 166 -9.37 -6.54 1.50
C ILE A 166 -8.59 -7.82 1.77
N ILE A 167 -7.87 -8.29 0.78
CA ILE A 167 -7.11 -9.55 0.83
C ILE A 167 -5.61 -9.26 0.79
N ASP A 168 -4.80 -10.31 0.96
CA ASP A 168 -3.34 -10.25 0.89
C ASP A 168 -2.70 -9.38 1.97
N TRP A 169 -3.00 -9.75 3.23
CA TRP A 169 -2.46 -9.11 4.42
C TRP A 169 -1.11 -9.70 4.87
N ASP A 170 -0.46 -10.51 4.04
CA ASP A 170 0.85 -11.06 4.35
C ASP A 170 1.85 -9.91 4.54
N GLU A 171 2.70 -10.02 5.58
CA GLU A 171 3.63 -8.94 5.98
C GLU A 171 2.96 -7.64 6.46
N VAL A 172 1.73 -7.71 6.95
CA VAL A 172 1.08 -6.54 7.58
C VAL A 172 1.96 -5.95 8.68
N ALA A 173 2.12 -4.65 8.65
CA ALA A 173 2.97 -3.92 9.58
C ALA A 173 2.23 -2.74 10.22
N THR A 174 2.78 -2.28 11.33
CA THR A 174 2.39 -1.04 11.97
C THR A 174 3.36 0.06 11.53
N VAL A 175 2.83 1.15 11.01
CA VAL A 175 3.61 2.27 10.45
C VAL A 175 3.08 3.60 10.97
N PRO A 176 3.83 4.71 10.85
CA PRO A 176 3.31 6.02 11.14
C PRO A 176 1.97 6.28 10.42
N ARG A 177 1.04 6.92 11.09
CA ARG A 177 -0.35 7.13 10.64
C ARG A 177 -0.46 7.65 9.20
N SER A 178 0.40 8.60 8.81
CA SER A 178 0.43 9.17 7.46
C SER A 178 0.81 8.18 6.34
N LEU A 179 1.39 7.02 6.68
CA LEU A 179 1.76 5.95 5.74
C LEU A 179 0.82 4.75 5.83
N GLY A 180 -0.04 4.71 6.83
CA GLY A 180 -0.99 3.63 7.07
C GLY A 180 -2.36 3.90 6.44
N ASN A 181 -3.38 3.77 7.25
CA ASN A 181 -4.77 3.88 6.84
C ASN A 181 -5.22 5.26 6.35
N GLU A 182 -4.44 6.31 6.57
CA GLU A 182 -4.67 7.66 6.02
C GLU A 182 -4.07 7.83 4.61
N ARG A 183 -3.31 6.86 4.13
CA ARG A 183 -2.69 6.91 2.82
C ARG A 183 -3.73 6.76 1.71
N TYR A 184 -3.64 7.60 0.68
CA TYR A 184 -4.38 7.38 -0.54
C TYR A 184 -3.92 6.10 -1.24
N PRO A 185 -4.85 5.30 -1.78
CA PRO A 185 -4.51 4.15 -2.59
C PRO A 185 -3.62 4.52 -3.79
N GLY A 186 -2.63 3.70 -4.08
CA GLY A 186 -1.65 3.96 -5.12
C GLY A 186 -2.27 4.23 -6.49
N TRP A 187 -3.29 3.46 -6.88
CA TRP A 187 -3.96 3.63 -8.17
C TRP A 187 -4.77 4.93 -8.33
N LEU A 188 -4.98 5.69 -7.25
CA LEU A 188 -5.62 7.02 -7.31
C LEU A 188 -4.61 8.15 -7.42
N THR A 189 -3.34 7.90 -7.12
CA THR A 189 -2.30 8.93 -7.02
C THR A 189 -1.15 8.72 -8.00
N GLN A 190 -0.93 7.47 -8.42
CA GLN A 190 0.07 7.19 -9.44
C GLN A 190 -0.48 7.50 -10.81
N ASP A 191 0.40 8.01 -11.64
CA ASP A 191 0.09 8.23 -13.03
C ASP A 191 -0.43 6.97 -13.68
N TRP A 192 -1.36 7.17 -14.50
CA TRP A 192 -2.09 6.27 -15.34
C TRP A 192 -1.14 5.59 -16.35
N ASP A 193 -0.09 4.94 -15.85
CA ASP A 193 0.88 4.23 -16.69
C ASP A 193 0.15 3.08 -17.40
N PRO A 194 0.03 3.13 -18.73
CA PRO A 194 -0.62 2.09 -19.51
C PRO A 194 0.03 0.71 -19.33
N ALA A 195 1.34 0.68 -19.05
CA ALA A 195 2.09 -0.56 -18.83
C ALA A 195 1.70 -1.24 -17.51
N MET A 196 1.38 -0.45 -16.47
CA MET A 196 1.00 -0.97 -15.17
C MET A 196 -0.47 -1.40 -15.10
N TYR A 197 -1.36 -0.65 -15.73
CA TYR A 197 -2.81 -0.82 -15.57
C TYR A 197 -3.53 -1.21 -16.87
N GLY A 198 -2.82 -1.43 -17.96
CA GLY A 198 -3.41 -1.82 -19.24
C GLY A 198 -4.31 -0.75 -19.86
N TYR A 199 -4.09 0.52 -19.54
CA TYR A 199 -4.78 1.62 -20.20
C TYR A 199 -4.43 1.63 -21.68
N LYS A 200 -5.45 1.70 -22.53
CA LYS A 200 -5.21 1.94 -23.95
C LYS A 200 -4.87 3.41 -24.15
N GLU A 201 -3.93 3.71 -25.04
CA GLU A 201 -3.57 5.09 -25.43
C GLU A 201 -4.79 5.95 -25.80
N SER A 202 -5.86 5.31 -26.31
CA SER A 202 -7.12 5.98 -26.62
C SER A 202 -7.88 6.50 -25.39
N MET A 203 -7.49 6.08 -24.18
CA MET A 203 -8.06 6.62 -22.94
C MET A 203 -7.31 7.86 -22.46
N GLU A 204 -6.05 8.05 -22.85
CA GLU A 204 -5.27 9.24 -22.51
C GLU A 204 -5.79 10.51 -23.21
N HIS A 205 -6.51 10.34 -24.33
CA HIS A 205 -7.06 11.43 -25.10
C HIS A 205 -8.61 11.52 -25.03
N GLY A 206 -9.24 10.73 -24.22
CA GLY A 206 -10.63 10.40 -24.39
C GLY A 206 -11.61 10.94 -23.36
N VAL A 207 -11.30 11.94 -22.59
CA VAL A 207 -12.33 12.70 -21.88
C VAL A 207 -12.00 14.17 -21.98
N GLU A 208 -12.11 14.71 -23.18
CA GLU A 208 -12.61 16.08 -23.26
C GLU A 208 -14.03 16.03 -22.67
N PRO A 209 -14.34 16.82 -21.65
CA PRO A 209 -15.73 17.00 -21.23
C PRO A 209 -16.46 17.55 -22.44
N GLU A 210 -17.25 16.73 -23.10
CA GLU A 210 -18.20 17.24 -24.09
C GLU A 210 -19.03 18.30 -23.40
N GLY A 211 -19.00 19.46 -24.00
CA GLY A 211 -19.42 20.72 -23.54
C GLY A 211 -20.72 20.76 -22.73
N VAL A 212 -20.67 21.64 -21.79
CA VAL A 212 -21.79 22.33 -21.21
C VAL A 212 -22.41 23.23 -22.28
#